data_5cbe3026bf479da48b8deb1fd6f8f921
#
_entry.id   5cbe3026bf479da48b8deb1fd6f8f921
#
_cell.length_a   1.000
_cell.length_b   1.000
_cell.length_c   1.000
_cell.angle_alpha   90.00
_cell.angle_beta   90.00
_cell.angle_gamma   90.00
#
_symmetry.space_group_name_H-M   'P 1'
#
loop_
_entity.id
_entity.type
_entity.pdbx_description
1 polymer ?
#
loop_
_entity_poly.entity_id
_entity_poly.type
_entity_poly.pdbx_seq_one_letter_code
_entity_poly.pdbx_strand_id
1 'polypeptide(L)'
;MSNNSSVFALTRKALTLGACAIFLSTLATNAFAQANPDRFVSFNEFIDNTKSTAADSLLRRPESNAKQPVAIEEMRKAILDRYNGVQVSHSFLLNGQHYDCVPLNQQPAFRTYGLKAAAEAPPAELLNSHRALGSAAEIAPANKPEAVEPFDAFGHSTQCEEHTVPLLRTTLETMSHFATLQQFYQKKPGSAVRAAQSRLFEDPTIASHKYSFTYQYVNNLGGNSNLNVWSPYVNTGKGEIFSLSQEWYIGGSGSGTQTEEVGWVVYPAMFGGSEQAHFFIFSTADDYATGCWNNTCGDFVQVADSGLLGNTFSNYSTNDGTQYEFSAEYYLYQGNWWLGYNGTWVGYYPGSKYHGGQNSKYAQIIEFGTEGVGTTIWPPEGSGNWSSTGWTHAAYQRNLYYIATTGTSYWDSLTKDQPSPACYTITGPYTSTGAWSRYFYEGGPGGTGC
;
A
#
# COMPACT_ATOMS: atom_id res chain seq x y z
N MET A 1 -78.01 6.99 -4.37
CA MET A 1 -78.89 5.89 -4.00
C MET A 1 -78.15 5.05 -3.00
N SER A 2 -78.58 5.22 -1.77
CA SER A 2 -78.80 4.26 -0.64
C SER A 2 -77.49 3.70 -0.04
N ASN A 3 -77.02 4.28 1.05
CA ASN A 3 -77.37 4.06 2.47
C ASN A 3 -77.32 2.58 2.87
N ASN A 4 -76.43 2.21 3.83
CA ASN A 4 -76.83 1.95 5.18
C ASN A 4 -75.69 1.70 6.18
N SER A 5 -75.78 2.38 7.31
CA SER A 5 -75.06 2.25 8.56
C SER A 5 -75.59 1.09 9.42
N SER A 6 -74.80 0.53 10.35
CA SER A 6 -75.17 0.00 11.66
C SER A 6 -73.88 -0.35 12.43
N VAL A 7 -73.46 0.18 13.46
CA VAL A 7 -73.77 0.48 14.88
C VAL A 7 -74.08 -0.77 15.76
N PHE A 8 -73.40 -0.78 16.93
CA PHE A 8 -73.47 -1.60 18.16
C PHE A 8 -72.75 -2.95 18.20
N ALA A 9 -72.03 -3.34 19.26
CA ALA A 9 -72.18 -3.07 20.70
C ALA A 9 -70.94 -3.38 21.51
N LEU A 10 -70.76 -2.65 22.60
CA LEU A 10 -69.79 -2.93 23.68
C LEU A 10 -70.23 -4.21 24.47
N THR A 11 -69.25 -5.01 24.89
CA THR A 11 -69.32 -5.79 26.11
C THR A 11 -68.00 -5.74 26.88
N ARG A 12 -68.06 -5.19 28.08
CA ARG A 12 -67.08 -5.30 29.15
C ARG A 12 -67.08 -6.72 29.71
N LYS A 13 -65.91 -7.30 29.93
CA LYS A 13 -65.72 -8.28 31.01
C LYS A 13 -64.32 -8.14 31.65
N ALA A 14 -64.34 -8.39 32.91
CA ALA A 14 -63.46 -8.01 33.98
C ALA A 14 -62.11 -8.70 34.06
N LEU A 15 -61.25 -8.01 34.81
CA LEU A 15 -59.93 -8.37 35.38
C LEU A 15 -59.79 -9.83 35.82
N THR A 16 -58.57 -10.39 35.51
CA THR A 16 -57.86 -11.26 36.45
C THR A 16 -56.40 -10.86 36.42
N LEU A 17 -55.85 -10.42 37.55
CA LEU A 17 -54.45 -10.19 37.81
C LEU A 17 -53.74 -11.55 37.86
N GLY A 18 -52.82 -11.78 36.90
CA GLY A 18 -51.81 -12.82 36.97
C GLY A 18 -50.45 -12.15 37.10
N ALA A 19 -49.85 -12.24 38.29
CA ALA A 19 -48.45 -11.80 38.50
C ALA A 19 -47.52 -12.70 37.75
N CYS A 20 -46.98 -12.22 36.62
CA CYS A 20 -45.87 -12.88 35.92
C CYS A 20 -44.58 -12.19 36.37
N ALA A 21 -43.77 -12.87 37.17
CA ALA A 21 -42.42 -12.44 37.51
C ALA A 21 -41.56 -12.45 36.24
N ILE A 22 -41.24 -11.27 35.76
CA ILE A 22 -40.28 -11.10 34.66
C ILE A 22 -38.88 -11.24 35.26
N PHE A 23 -38.26 -12.42 35.06
CA PHE A 23 -36.85 -12.58 35.21
C PHE A 23 -36.17 -11.75 34.08
N LEU A 24 -35.71 -10.55 34.41
CA LEU A 24 -34.73 -9.84 33.57
C LEU A 24 -33.39 -10.58 33.66
N SER A 25 -33.15 -11.54 32.76
CA SER A 25 -31.81 -11.98 32.45
C SER A 25 -31.14 -10.86 31.65
N THR A 26 -30.32 -10.08 32.33
CA THR A 26 -29.37 -9.19 31.68
C THR A 26 -28.36 -10.06 30.90
N LEU A 27 -28.68 -10.37 29.65
CA LEU A 27 -27.68 -10.78 28.66
C LEU A 27 -26.80 -9.55 28.47
N ALA A 28 -25.64 -9.54 29.16
CA ALA A 28 -24.52 -8.70 28.78
C ALA A 28 -24.08 -9.15 27.37
N THR A 29 -24.68 -8.54 26.37
CA THR A 29 -24.13 -8.57 25.01
C THR A 29 -22.82 -7.80 25.10
N ASN A 30 -21.71 -8.52 25.24
CA ASN A 30 -20.40 -8.00 24.87
C ASN A 30 -20.50 -7.69 23.37
N ALA A 31 -20.98 -6.51 23.04
CA ALA A 31 -20.78 -5.90 21.73
C ALA A 31 -19.28 -5.70 21.61
N PHE A 32 -18.60 -6.65 20.97
CA PHE A 32 -17.27 -6.42 20.45
C PHE A 32 -17.44 -5.24 19.49
N ALA A 33 -16.91 -4.08 19.89
CA ALA A 33 -16.86 -2.92 19.03
C ALA A 33 -15.98 -3.32 17.84
N GLN A 34 -16.62 -3.57 16.70
CA GLN A 34 -15.93 -3.55 15.40
C GLN A 34 -15.20 -2.21 15.37
N ALA A 35 -13.89 -2.22 15.08
CA ALA A 35 -13.15 -0.98 14.98
C ALA A 35 -13.90 -0.09 13.98
N ASN A 36 -14.46 1.01 14.46
CA ASN A 36 -15.11 1.97 13.58
C ASN A 36 -13.99 2.74 12.90
N PRO A 37 -13.78 2.57 11.58
CA PRO A 37 -12.69 3.24 10.86
C PRO A 37 -12.80 4.77 10.93
N ASP A 38 -13.97 5.30 11.32
CA ASP A 38 -14.23 6.73 11.46
C ASP A 38 -14.01 7.27 12.88
N ARG A 39 -13.45 6.46 13.80
CA ARG A 39 -13.16 6.89 15.17
C ARG A 39 -11.69 7.23 15.33
N PHE A 40 -11.42 8.47 15.75
CA PHE A 40 -10.07 8.82 16.20
C PHE A 40 -9.71 8.08 17.49
N VAL A 41 -8.51 7.49 17.52
CA VAL A 41 -7.91 6.82 18.68
C VAL A 41 -6.62 7.54 19.02
N SER A 42 -6.53 8.14 20.22
CA SER A 42 -5.33 8.83 20.66
C SER A 42 -4.13 7.87 20.77
N PHE A 43 -2.91 8.40 20.75
CA PHE A 43 -1.71 7.56 20.87
C PHE A 43 -1.70 6.77 22.19
N ASN A 44 -2.04 7.40 23.32
CA ASN A 44 -2.08 6.71 24.61
C ASN A 44 -3.11 5.59 24.63
N GLU A 45 -4.31 5.84 24.12
CA GLU A 45 -5.36 4.82 23.99
C GLU A 45 -4.89 3.66 23.10
N PHE A 46 -4.21 3.95 21.99
CA PHE A 46 -3.65 2.92 21.12
C PHE A 46 -2.62 2.03 21.83
N ILE A 47 -1.71 2.63 22.58
CA ILE A 47 -0.69 1.88 23.34
C ILE A 47 -1.34 1.04 24.45
N ASP A 48 -2.31 1.58 25.17
CA ASP A 48 -3.03 0.87 26.23
C ASP A 48 -3.86 -0.28 25.66
N ASN A 49 -4.55 -0.07 24.54
CA ASN A 49 -5.25 -1.13 23.81
C ASN A 49 -4.27 -2.22 23.32
N THR A 50 -3.12 -1.82 22.78
CA THR A 50 -2.08 -2.76 22.35
C THR A 50 -1.61 -3.65 23.50
N LYS A 51 -1.42 -3.10 24.70
CA LYS A 51 -0.98 -3.84 25.91
C LYS A 51 -2.08 -4.73 26.46
N SER A 52 -3.31 -4.28 26.50
CA SER A 52 -4.42 -4.91 27.23
C SER A 52 -5.24 -5.90 26.40
N THR A 53 -5.23 -5.82 25.07
CA THR A 53 -6.02 -6.72 24.22
C THR A 53 -5.58 -8.16 24.40
N ALA A 54 -6.51 -9.03 24.84
CA ALA A 54 -6.20 -10.45 25.02
C ALA A 54 -5.95 -11.15 23.66
N ALA A 55 -4.89 -11.95 23.56
CA ALA A 55 -4.57 -12.68 22.34
C ALA A 55 -5.74 -13.55 21.87
N ASP A 56 -6.40 -14.26 22.79
CA ASP A 56 -7.56 -15.10 22.48
C ASP A 56 -8.75 -14.34 21.86
N SER A 57 -8.90 -13.06 22.16
CA SER A 57 -9.97 -12.24 21.55
C SER A 57 -9.70 -12.00 20.08
N LEU A 58 -8.44 -11.81 19.69
CA LEU A 58 -8.03 -11.65 18.27
C LEU A 58 -8.11 -12.99 17.52
N LEU A 59 -7.64 -14.09 18.15
CA LEU A 59 -7.66 -15.40 17.51
C LEU A 59 -9.08 -15.91 17.17
N ARG A 60 -10.11 -15.40 17.84
CA ARG A 60 -11.53 -15.75 17.59
C ARG A 60 -12.18 -14.90 16.52
N ARG A 61 -11.53 -13.86 16.01
CA ARG A 61 -12.13 -13.01 14.97
C ARG A 61 -12.14 -13.75 13.62
N PRO A 62 -13.19 -13.62 12.82
CA PRO A 62 -13.29 -14.29 11.51
C PRO A 62 -12.16 -13.91 10.55
N GLU A 63 -11.73 -12.66 10.59
CA GLU A 63 -10.67 -12.10 9.75
C GLU A 63 -9.25 -12.46 10.21
N SER A 64 -9.10 -13.02 11.41
CA SER A 64 -7.79 -13.39 11.94
C SER A 64 -7.23 -14.66 11.27
N ASN A 65 -6.04 -14.54 10.72
CA ASN A 65 -5.24 -15.66 10.23
C ASN A 65 -4.19 -16.14 11.23
N ALA A 66 -3.89 -15.38 12.29
CA ALA A 66 -3.10 -15.86 13.40
C ALA A 66 -3.81 -17.02 14.12
N LYS A 67 -3.09 -18.12 14.38
CA LYS A 67 -3.67 -19.34 14.99
C LYS A 67 -3.10 -19.64 16.38
N GLN A 68 -2.06 -18.94 16.76
CA GLN A 68 -1.34 -19.18 18.02
C GLN A 68 -1.19 -17.89 18.83
N PRO A 69 -1.41 -17.91 20.15
CA PRO A 69 -1.20 -16.73 20.99
C PRO A 69 0.21 -16.16 20.87
N VAL A 70 1.24 -16.98 20.67
CA VAL A 70 2.63 -16.54 20.51
C VAL A 70 2.79 -15.59 19.31
N ALA A 71 2.10 -15.82 18.21
CA ALA A 71 2.15 -14.92 17.04
C ALA A 71 1.59 -13.53 17.39
N ILE A 72 0.51 -13.46 18.15
CA ILE A 72 -0.07 -12.19 18.63
C ILE A 72 0.90 -11.48 19.58
N GLU A 73 1.58 -12.22 20.46
CA GLU A 73 2.56 -11.63 21.38
C GLU A 73 3.82 -11.11 20.64
N GLU A 74 4.26 -11.77 19.58
CA GLU A 74 5.33 -11.27 18.70
C GLU A 74 4.91 -9.98 17.99
N MET A 75 3.69 -9.91 17.45
CA MET A 75 3.11 -8.72 16.84
C MET A 75 2.99 -7.57 17.85
N ARG A 76 2.48 -7.86 19.07
CA ARG A 76 2.39 -6.90 20.17
C ARG A 76 3.78 -6.32 20.51
N LYS A 77 4.76 -7.20 20.66
CA LYS A 77 6.13 -6.79 20.95
C LYS A 77 6.68 -5.89 19.86
N ALA A 78 6.46 -6.23 18.58
CA ALA A 78 6.91 -5.43 17.46
C ALA A 78 6.31 -4.01 17.47
N ILE A 79 4.99 -3.87 17.76
CA ILE A 79 4.36 -2.56 17.91
C ILE A 79 4.99 -1.77 19.09
N LEU A 80 5.10 -2.37 20.26
CA LEU A 80 5.63 -1.70 21.44
C LEU A 80 7.10 -1.31 21.27
N ASP A 81 7.91 -2.18 20.67
CA ASP A 81 9.32 -1.89 20.35
C ASP A 81 9.46 -0.72 19.37
N ARG A 82 8.55 -0.64 18.38
CA ARG A 82 8.55 0.47 17.40
C ARG A 82 8.42 1.83 18.08
N TYR A 83 7.58 1.93 19.11
CA TYR A 83 7.33 3.16 19.85
C TYR A 83 8.14 3.29 21.14
N ASN A 84 9.04 2.36 21.44
CA ASN A 84 9.86 2.41 22.65
C ASN A 84 10.79 3.62 22.67
N GLY A 85 10.56 4.53 23.64
CA GLY A 85 11.32 5.78 23.78
C GLY A 85 10.97 6.86 22.73
N VAL A 86 9.95 6.63 21.91
CA VAL A 86 9.47 7.61 20.91
C VAL A 86 8.50 8.58 21.57
N GLN A 87 8.70 9.87 21.31
CA GLN A 87 7.80 10.94 21.73
C GLN A 87 6.85 11.25 20.58
N VAL A 88 5.55 11.08 20.80
CA VAL A 88 4.51 11.45 19.85
C VAL A 88 4.01 12.84 20.19
N SER A 89 4.16 13.81 19.29
CA SER A 89 3.70 15.20 19.50
C SER A 89 2.19 15.32 19.34
N HIS A 90 1.65 14.76 18.27
CA HIS A 90 0.20 14.57 18.09
C HIS A 90 -0.06 13.40 17.15
N SER A 91 -1.35 13.03 17.01
CA SER A 91 -1.82 12.04 16.06
C SER A 91 -2.98 12.61 15.26
N PHE A 92 -3.18 12.10 14.05
CA PHE A 92 -4.31 12.47 13.21
C PHE A 92 -4.85 11.25 12.46
N LEU A 93 -6.11 11.37 12.00
CA LEU A 93 -6.78 10.37 11.19
C LEU A 93 -6.91 10.88 9.76
N LEU A 94 -6.31 10.19 8.81
CA LEU A 94 -6.40 10.54 7.40
C LEU A 94 -6.87 9.33 6.59
N ASN A 95 -8.02 9.46 5.93
CA ASN A 95 -8.61 8.42 5.10
C ASN A 95 -8.70 7.04 5.82
N GLY A 96 -9.14 7.03 7.08
CA GLY A 96 -9.24 5.82 7.90
C GLY A 96 -7.92 5.29 8.47
N GLN A 97 -6.78 5.92 8.16
CA GLN A 97 -5.47 5.55 8.67
C GLN A 97 -4.99 6.53 9.75
N HIS A 98 -4.55 6.01 10.89
CA HIS A 98 -3.96 6.83 11.95
C HIS A 98 -2.47 7.05 11.70
N TYR A 99 -2.03 8.27 11.91
CA TYR A 99 -0.62 8.67 11.86
C TYR A 99 -0.22 9.28 13.20
N ASP A 100 1.00 8.98 13.62
CA ASP A 100 1.62 9.52 14.83
C ASP A 100 2.80 10.41 14.44
N CYS A 101 2.76 11.71 14.75
CA CYS A 101 3.87 12.62 14.50
C CYS A 101 4.98 12.40 15.52
N VAL A 102 6.15 11.98 15.04
CA VAL A 102 7.31 11.65 15.87
C VAL A 102 8.52 12.47 15.45
N PRO A 103 9.45 12.80 16.38
CA PRO A 103 10.69 13.47 16.01
C PRO A 103 11.45 12.70 14.93
N LEU A 104 11.97 13.43 13.93
CA LEU A 104 12.67 12.88 12.77
C LEU A 104 13.74 11.84 13.16
N ASN A 105 14.51 12.11 14.21
CA ASN A 105 15.59 11.24 14.69
C ASN A 105 15.13 10.11 15.64
N GLN A 106 13.84 10.03 15.96
CA GLN A 106 13.28 8.95 16.79
C GLN A 106 12.57 7.87 15.96
N GLN A 107 12.56 7.99 14.66
CA GLN A 107 12.04 6.94 13.79
C GLN A 107 12.75 5.60 14.03
N PRO A 108 12.05 4.46 13.89
CA PRO A 108 12.65 3.13 14.09
C PRO A 108 13.92 2.90 13.28
N ALA A 109 14.00 3.42 12.04
CA ALA A 109 15.15 3.29 11.15
C ALA A 109 16.45 3.83 11.77
N PHE A 110 16.38 4.88 12.60
CA PHE A 110 17.56 5.41 13.28
C PHE A 110 18.19 4.38 14.22
N ARG A 111 17.36 3.61 14.93
CA ARG A 111 17.84 2.55 15.81
C ARG A 111 18.31 1.34 15.02
N THR A 112 17.53 0.94 14.01
CA THR A 112 17.84 -0.21 13.15
C THR A 112 19.20 -0.08 12.47
N TYR A 113 19.53 1.10 11.96
CA TYR A 113 20.77 1.34 11.21
C TYR A 113 21.82 2.15 11.97
N GLY A 114 21.58 2.48 13.23
CA GLY A 114 22.52 3.26 14.06
C GLY A 114 22.76 4.67 13.54
N LEU A 115 21.77 5.28 12.87
CA LEU A 115 21.88 6.61 12.26
C LEU A 115 22.03 7.69 13.35
N LYS A 116 22.89 8.69 13.10
CA LYS A 116 23.10 9.82 14.02
C LYS A 116 22.30 11.06 13.60
N ALA A 117 22.04 11.22 12.32
CA ALA A 117 21.26 12.27 11.71
C ALA A 117 20.58 11.74 10.44
N ALA A 118 19.50 12.39 10.01
CA ALA A 118 18.94 12.16 8.69
C ALA A 118 19.96 12.59 7.62
N ALA A 119 19.98 11.85 6.50
CA ALA A 119 20.76 12.25 5.35
C ALA A 119 20.19 13.54 4.74
N GLU A 120 21.05 14.35 4.15
CA GLU A 120 20.64 15.53 3.39
C GLU A 120 19.99 15.08 2.08
N ALA A 121 18.80 15.63 1.80
CA ALA A 121 18.07 15.29 0.58
C ALA A 121 18.83 15.73 -0.67
N PRO A 122 18.66 14.99 -1.79
CA PRO A 122 19.19 15.47 -3.07
C PRO A 122 18.63 16.87 -3.37
N PRO A 123 19.40 17.73 -4.08
CA PRO A 123 18.87 19.02 -4.51
C PRO A 123 17.54 18.87 -5.26
N ALA A 124 16.59 19.77 -4.97
CA ALA A 124 15.25 19.70 -5.58
C ALA A 124 15.28 19.82 -7.10
N GLU A 125 16.29 20.47 -7.64
CA GLU A 125 16.52 20.61 -9.09
C GLU A 125 16.77 19.26 -9.75
N LEU A 126 17.29 18.26 -9.05
CA LEU A 126 17.49 16.91 -9.61
C LEU A 126 16.16 16.25 -9.91
N LEU A 127 15.16 16.29 -9.02
CA LEU A 127 13.80 15.85 -9.31
C LEU A 127 13.19 16.56 -10.54
N ASN A 128 13.43 17.86 -10.67
CA ASN A 128 12.88 18.66 -11.76
C ASN A 128 13.66 18.52 -13.07
N SER A 129 15.00 18.32 -13.03
CA SER A 129 15.83 18.17 -14.23
C SER A 129 15.55 16.87 -14.94
N HIS A 130 15.27 15.81 -14.21
CA HIS A 130 14.86 14.52 -14.79
C HIS A 130 13.49 14.62 -15.48
N ARG A 131 12.57 15.45 -14.98
CA ARG A 131 11.31 15.80 -15.65
C ARG A 131 11.51 16.58 -16.96
N ALA A 132 12.61 17.30 -17.10
CA ALA A 132 12.89 18.08 -18.32
C ALA A 132 13.20 17.23 -19.56
N LEU A 133 13.36 15.90 -19.44
CA LEU A 133 13.38 15.00 -20.58
C LEU A 133 12.04 14.97 -21.32
N GLY A 134 10.91 15.20 -20.62
CA GLY A 134 9.61 15.41 -21.23
C GLY A 134 9.40 16.86 -21.63
N SER A 135 9.11 17.16 -22.88
CA SER A 135 8.88 18.52 -23.36
C SER A 135 7.78 19.23 -22.55
N ALA A 136 8.10 20.41 -22.06
CA ALA A 136 7.36 21.17 -21.06
C ALA A 136 6.02 21.80 -21.53
N ALA A 137 5.44 21.43 -22.65
CA ALA A 137 4.37 22.21 -23.27
C ALA A 137 3.01 21.53 -23.45
N GLU A 138 2.88 20.24 -23.12
CA GLU A 138 1.58 19.58 -23.24
C GLU A 138 0.91 19.40 -21.87
N ILE A 139 -0.39 19.68 -21.83
CA ILE A 139 -1.26 19.44 -20.66
C ILE A 139 -1.10 17.99 -20.24
N ALA A 140 -0.78 17.75 -18.97
CA ALA A 140 -0.71 16.42 -18.42
C ALA A 140 -2.04 15.70 -18.73
N PRO A 141 -2.00 14.46 -19.25
CA PRO A 141 -3.21 13.75 -19.63
C PRO A 141 -4.11 13.40 -18.45
N ALA A 142 -3.58 13.50 -17.24
CA ALA A 142 -4.30 13.15 -16.01
C ALA A 142 -4.06 14.20 -14.91
N ASN A 143 -5.02 14.26 -14.00
CA ASN A 143 -4.91 15.10 -12.82
C ASN A 143 -4.05 14.41 -11.73
N LYS A 144 -3.43 15.23 -10.87
CA LYS A 144 -2.87 14.72 -9.62
C LYS A 144 -4.01 14.50 -8.62
N PRO A 145 -3.89 13.53 -7.71
CA PRO A 145 -4.77 13.47 -6.57
C PRO A 145 -4.78 14.79 -5.81
N GLU A 146 -5.94 15.17 -5.27
CA GLU A 146 -6.08 16.43 -4.52
C GLU A 146 -5.11 16.50 -3.35
N ALA A 147 -4.78 17.73 -2.94
CA ALA A 147 -4.01 17.96 -1.73
C ALA A 147 -4.77 17.46 -0.50
N VAL A 148 -4.02 16.99 0.49
CA VAL A 148 -4.59 16.56 1.77
C VAL A 148 -5.19 17.76 2.49
N GLU A 149 -6.41 17.61 3.03
CA GLU A 149 -7.04 18.63 3.88
C GLU A 149 -6.16 18.94 5.10
N PRO A 150 -6.04 20.23 5.50
CA PRO A 150 -5.12 20.62 6.58
C PRO A 150 -5.51 20.10 7.97
N PHE A 151 -6.79 19.69 8.14
CA PHE A 151 -7.29 19.12 9.39
C PHE A 151 -8.11 17.87 9.11
N ASP A 152 -8.02 16.90 10.01
CA ASP A 152 -8.89 15.72 9.99
C ASP A 152 -10.32 16.06 10.47
N ALA A 153 -11.23 15.09 10.37
CA ALA A 153 -12.63 15.26 10.80
C ALA A 153 -12.78 15.55 12.30
N PHE A 154 -11.73 15.39 13.08
CA PHE A 154 -11.70 15.64 14.53
C PHE A 154 -10.99 16.92 14.91
N GLY A 155 -10.49 17.68 13.92
CA GLY A 155 -9.81 18.97 14.09
C GLY A 155 -8.31 18.86 14.40
N HIS A 156 -7.69 17.68 14.20
CA HIS A 156 -6.26 17.53 14.33
C HIS A 156 -5.58 17.92 13.02
N SER A 157 -4.41 18.59 13.10
CA SER A 157 -3.59 18.90 11.93
C SER A 157 -3.17 17.58 11.25
N THR A 158 -3.35 17.50 9.94
CA THR A 158 -2.88 16.38 9.11
C THR A 158 -1.42 16.53 8.69
N GLN A 159 -0.77 17.60 9.10
CA GLN A 159 0.62 17.89 8.90
C GLN A 159 1.35 17.89 10.24
N CYS A 160 2.49 17.21 10.30
CA CYS A 160 3.34 17.20 11.48
C CYS A 160 4.08 18.54 11.67
N GLU A 161 4.44 18.84 12.91
CA GLU A 161 5.23 20.03 13.24
C GLU A 161 6.65 19.93 12.66
N GLU A 162 7.31 21.06 12.55
CA GLU A 162 8.69 21.12 12.08
C GLU A 162 9.60 20.12 12.83
N HIS A 163 10.45 19.43 12.11
CA HIS A 163 11.33 18.35 12.62
C HIS A 163 10.61 17.10 13.14
N THR A 164 9.32 16.95 12.86
CA THR A 164 8.56 15.70 13.10
C THR A 164 8.03 15.12 11.80
N VAL A 165 7.76 13.81 11.79
CA VAL A 165 7.27 13.10 10.61
C VAL A 165 6.16 12.13 11.00
N PRO A 166 5.18 11.89 10.13
CA PRO A 166 4.09 10.97 10.41
C PRO A 166 4.54 9.51 10.26
N LEU A 167 4.35 8.72 11.30
CA LEU A 167 4.43 7.27 11.22
C LEU A 167 3.02 6.69 11.08
N LEU A 168 2.81 5.90 10.02
CA LEU A 168 1.59 5.11 9.87
C LEU A 168 1.45 4.15 11.05
N ARG A 169 0.33 4.23 11.78
CA ARG A 169 0.03 3.34 12.89
C ARG A 169 -0.42 1.98 12.37
N THR A 170 0.15 0.91 12.90
CA THR A 170 -0.26 -0.47 12.64
C THR A 170 -0.84 -1.06 13.91
N THR A 171 -2.03 -1.67 13.84
CA THR A 171 -2.72 -2.23 15.01
C THR A 171 -2.51 -3.74 15.12
N LEU A 172 -2.67 -4.29 16.33
CA LEU A 172 -2.68 -5.75 16.53
C LEU A 172 -3.78 -6.44 15.72
N GLU A 173 -4.91 -5.76 15.54
CA GLU A 173 -6.01 -6.26 14.71
C GLU A 173 -5.57 -6.44 13.28
N THR A 174 -5.02 -5.39 12.66
CA THR A 174 -4.47 -5.45 11.30
C THR A 174 -3.39 -6.53 11.16
N MET A 175 -2.45 -6.60 12.11
CA MET A 175 -1.42 -7.62 12.07
C MET A 175 -1.98 -9.04 12.19
N SER A 176 -3.07 -9.24 12.96
CA SER A 176 -3.70 -10.56 13.14
C SER A 176 -4.34 -11.12 11.86
N HIS A 177 -4.54 -10.31 10.83
CA HIS A 177 -4.92 -10.79 9.49
C HIS A 177 -3.84 -11.67 8.84
N PHE A 178 -2.64 -11.71 9.41
CA PHE A 178 -1.52 -12.55 8.98
C PHE A 178 -1.24 -13.65 10.00
N ALA A 179 -0.80 -14.83 9.53
CA ALA A 179 -0.56 -15.95 10.43
C ALA A 179 0.64 -15.72 11.36
N THR A 180 1.61 -14.93 10.93
CA THR A 180 2.82 -14.57 11.69
C THR A 180 3.25 -13.13 11.42
N LEU A 181 4.04 -12.55 12.33
CA LEU A 181 4.70 -11.26 12.12
C LEU A 181 5.57 -11.24 10.84
N GLN A 182 6.25 -12.34 10.55
CA GLN A 182 7.06 -12.46 9.34
C GLN A 182 6.19 -12.34 8.09
N GLN A 183 5.02 -13.00 8.03
CA GLN A 183 4.11 -12.89 6.89
C GLN A 183 3.55 -11.48 6.72
N PHE A 184 3.31 -10.75 7.81
CA PHE A 184 2.91 -9.34 7.75
C PHE A 184 3.97 -8.46 7.07
N TYR A 185 5.25 -8.70 7.32
CA TYR A 185 6.33 -7.93 6.72
C TYR A 185 6.67 -8.36 5.29
N GLN A 186 6.42 -9.60 4.92
CA GLN A 186 6.85 -10.15 3.63
C GLN A 186 5.89 -9.80 2.48
N LYS A 187 6.47 -9.76 1.27
CA LYS A 187 5.78 -9.74 -0.02
C LYS A 187 6.23 -10.99 -0.78
N LYS A 188 5.63 -12.13 -0.52
CA LYS A 188 6.02 -13.43 -1.15
C LYS A 188 5.03 -13.86 -2.22
N PRO A 189 5.54 -14.61 -3.21
CA PRO A 189 6.92 -14.98 -3.54
C PRO A 189 7.55 -14.02 -4.55
N GLY A 190 8.77 -13.59 -4.26
CA GLY A 190 9.86 -13.18 -5.13
C GLY A 190 9.61 -12.30 -6.36
N SER A 191 10.70 -11.77 -6.89
CA SER A 191 10.72 -10.84 -8.03
C SER A 191 10.04 -11.39 -9.29
N ALA A 192 9.58 -10.48 -10.18
CA ALA A 192 9.05 -10.80 -11.50
C ALA A 192 10.01 -11.70 -12.33
N VAL A 193 11.31 -11.56 -12.14
CA VAL A 193 12.35 -12.43 -12.74
C VAL A 193 12.20 -13.88 -12.28
N ARG A 194 11.81 -14.14 -11.04
CA ARG A 194 11.53 -15.50 -10.53
C ARG A 194 10.23 -16.08 -11.07
N ALA A 195 9.21 -15.28 -11.29
CA ALA A 195 7.95 -15.76 -11.86
C ALA A 195 8.16 -16.41 -13.23
N ALA A 196 9.14 -15.97 -14.01
CA ALA A 196 9.53 -16.62 -15.26
C ALA A 196 10.20 -17.99 -15.05
N GLN A 197 10.81 -18.26 -13.90
CA GLN A 197 11.50 -19.53 -13.58
C GLN A 197 10.61 -20.50 -12.79
N SER A 198 9.57 -20.04 -12.06
CA SER A 198 8.74 -20.88 -11.18
C SER A 198 7.57 -21.59 -11.86
N ARG A 199 7.49 -21.57 -13.19
CA ARG A 199 6.38 -22.18 -13.98
C ARG A 199 6.14 -23.68 -13.78
N LEU A 200 6.90 -24.35 -12.93
CA LEU A 200 6.88 -25.82 -12.90
C LEU A 200 6.18 -26.47 -11.70
N PHE A 201 5.89 -25.75 -10.59
CA PHE A 201 5.25 -26.37 -9.43
C PHE A 201 4.51 -25.31 -8.59
N GLU A 202 3.28 -24.95 -8.97
CA GLU A 202 2.38 -24.19 -8.08
C GLU A 202 1.50 -25.17 -7.31
N ASP A 203 1.62 -25.19 -5.99
CA ASP A 203 0.63 -25.79 -5.11
C ASP A 203 -0.62 -24.88 -5.12
N PRO A 204 -1.79 -25.34 -5.56
CA PRO A 204 -2.99 -24.52 -5.68
C PRO A 204 -3.52 -24.00 -4.33
N THR A 205 -2.98 -24.46 -3.21
CA THR A 205 -3.33 -23.99 -1.86
C THR A 205 -2.43 -22.86 -1.36
N ILE A 206 -1.34 -22.58 -2.07
CA ILE A 206 -0.39 -21.50 -1.74
C ILE A 206 -0.74 -20.28 -2.60
N ALA A 207 -0.74 -19.10 -1.97
CA ALA A 207 -0.91 -17.84 -2.68
C ALA A 207 0.14 -17.70 -3.79
N SER A 208 -0.30 -17.46 -5.02
CA SER A 208 0.59 -17.30 -6.16
C SER A 208 0.48 -15.92 -6.78
N HIS A 209 1.58 -15.45 -7.33
CA HIS A 209 1.74 -14.14 -7.93
C HIS A 209 1.64 -14.24 -9.45
N LYS A 210 0.84 -13.36 -10.03
CA LYS A 210 0.68 -13.20 -11.48
C LYS A 210 1.10 -11.80 -11.88
N TYR A 211 1.78 -11.69 -13.00
CA TYR A 211 2.41 -10.45 -13.42
C TYR A 211 2.10 -10.12 -14.88
N SER A 212 2.13 -8.82 -15.19
CA SER A 212 2.46 -8.30 -16.52
C SER A 212 3.32 -7.05 -16.36
N PHE A 213 4.47 -6.99 -17.02
CA PHE A 213 5.44 -5.93 -16.79
C PHE A 213 6.28 -5.64 -18.03
N THR A 214 6.97 -4.50 -17.98
CA THR A 214 8.04 -4.12 -18.90
C THR A 214 9.33 -3.99 -18.11
N TYR A 215 10.47 -4.28 -18.74
CA TYR A 215 11.77 -4.25 -18.09
C TYR A 215 12.90 -3.82 -19.01
N GLN A 216 13.98 -3.35 -18.39
CA GLN A 216 15.25 -3.12 -19.06
C GLN A 216 16.41 -3.55 -18.17
N TYR A 217 17.34 -4.37 -18.73
CA TYR A 217 18.63 -4.65 -18.08
C TYR A 217 19.55 -3.46 -18.30
N VAL A 218 19.76 -2.66 -17.29
CA VAL A 218 20.64 -1.50 -17.30
C VAL A 218 21.11 -1.16 -15.88
N ASN A 219 22.41 -0.89 -15.73
CA ASN A 219 22.92 -0.37 -14.47
C ASN A 219 22.39 1.04 -14.26
N ASN A 220 21.63 1.24 -13.18
CA ASN A 220 20.92 2.48 -12.93
C ASN A 220 21.00 2.91 -11.45
N LEU A 221 20.91 4.20 -11.23
CA LEU A 221 20.79 4.81 -9.90
C LEU A 221 19.32 5.08 -9.53
N GLY A 222 18.38 4.53 -10.29
CA GLY A 222 16.95 4.76 -10.14
C GLY A 222 16.29 5.20 -11.43
N GLY A 223 15.10 5.76 -11.34
CA GLY A 223 14.31 6.21 -12.47
C GLY A 223 12.94 6.69 -12.02
N ASN A 224 12.00 6.82 -12.95
CA ASN A 224 10.68 7.40 -12.70
C ASN A 224 9.59 6.73 -13.52
N SER A 225 8.39 6.71 -12.94
CA SER A 225 7.14 6.48 -13.62
C SER A 225 6.07 7.47 -13.15
N ASN A 226 5.18 7.85 -14.08
CA ASN A 226 3.87 8.38 -13.72
C ASN A 226 2.87 7.22 -13.75
N LEU A 227 2.39 6.82 -12.57
CA LEU A 227 1.48 5.69 -12.40
C LEU A 227 0.03 6.17 -12.40
N ASN A 228 -0.79 5.60 -13.28
CA ASN A 228 -2.22 5.86 -13.33
C ASN A 228 -2.92 5.19 -12.13
N VAL A 229 -3.72 5.95 -11.38
CA VAL A 229 -4.31 5.51 -10.11
C VAL A 229 -5.69 4.91 -10.34
N TRP A 230 -5.81 3.61 -10.04
CA TRP A 230 -7.07 2.88 -10.03
C TRP A 230 -7.30 2.22 -8.65
N SER A 231 -8.50 1.76 -8.41
CA SER A 231 -8.83 1.02 -7.19
C SER A 231 -9.70 -0.19 -7.54
N PRO A 232 -9.10 -1.25 -8.12
CA PRO A 232 -9.82 -2.48 -8.45
C PRO A 232 -10.35 -3.15 -7.16
N TYR A 233 -11.50 -3.80 -7.25
CA TYR A 233 -12.05 -4.55 -6.12
C TYR A 233 -11.30 -5.87 -5.93
N VAL A 234 -10.79 -6.10 -4.72
CA VAL A 234 -10.11 -7.33 -4.31
C VAL A 234 -11.05 -8.16 -3.43
N ASN A 235 -11.56 -9.27 -3.95
CA ASN A 235 -12.52 -10.14 -3.25
C ASN A 235 -11.81 -11.18 -2.37
N THR A 236 -11.47 -10.77 -1.15
CA THR A 236 -10.81 -11.66 -0.16
C THR A 236 -11.62 -12.92 0.16
N GLY A 237 -12.95 -12.83 0.11
CA GLY A 237 -13.85 -13.97 0.32
C GLY A 237 -13.76 -15.06 -0.75
N LYS A 238 -13.16 -14.75 -1.91
CA LYS A 238 -12.88 -15.71 -2.98
C LYS A 238 -11.41 -16.12 -3.07
N GLY A 239 -10.56 -15.66 -2.17
CA GLY A 239 -9.14 -15.98 -2.15
C GLY A 239 -8.26 -15.04 -2.96
N GLU A 240 -8.77 -13.90 -3.41
CA GLU A 240 -7.96 -12.79 -3.89
C GLU A 240 -7.27 -12.12 -2.69
N ILE A 241 -6.03 -11.66 -2.86
CA ILE A 241 -5.22 -11.13 -1.75
C ILE A 241 -4.88 -9.68 -1.96
N PHE A 242 -4.21 -9.34 -3.06
CA PHE A 242 -3.92 -7.95 -3.42
C PHE A 242 -3.76 -7.76 -4.93
N SER A 243 -3.94 -6.51 -5.37
CA SER A 243 -3.71 -6.00 -6.72
C SER A 243 -2.90 -4.72 -6.64
N LEU A 244 -1.86 -4.59 -7.46
CA LEU A 244 -0.99 -3.42 -7.46
C LEU A 244 -0.45 -3.06 -8.85
N SER A 245 -0.05 -1.79 -9.01
CA SER A 245 0.82 -1.31 -10.06
C SER A 245 2.02 -0.61 -9.44
N GLN A 246 3.23 -0.89 -9.93
CA GLN A 246 4.46 -0.42 -9.30
C GLN A 246 5.63 -0.33 -10.29
N GLU A 247 6.71 0.24 -9.79
CA GLU A 247 8.05 0.18 -10.36
C GLU A 247 9.01 -0.55 -9.43
N TRP A 248 9.98 -1.27 -10.00
CA TRP A 248 11.01 -2.03 -9.29
C TRP A 248 12.41 -1.63 -9.76
N TYR A 249 13.32 -1.46 -8.81
CA TYR A 249 14.76 -1.28 -9.04
C TYR A 249 15.48 -2.47 -8.42
N ILE A 250 16.02 -3.35 -9.26
CA ILE A 250 16.46 -4.68 -8.84
C ILE A 250 17.97 -4.82 -9.04
N GLY A 251 18.64 -5.29 -8.00
CA GLY A 251 20.05 -5.65 -8.07
C GLY A 251 20.34 -6.98 -7.40
N GLY A 252 21.51 -7.53 -7.70
CA GLY A 252 21.89 -8.85 -7.20
C GLY A 252 21.21 -10.00 -7.94
N SER A 253 21.31 -11.20 -7.38
CA SER A 253 20.68 -12.40 -7.94
C SER A 253 20.54 -13.50 -6.90
N GLY A 254 19.58 -14.42 -7.12
CA GLY A 254 19.29 -15.52 -6.19
C GLY A 254 18.97 -14.97 -4.78
N SER A 255 19.51 -15.60 -3.74
CA SER A 255 19.30 -15.15 -2.35
C SER A 255 19.88 -13.76 -2.03
N GLY A 256 20.63 -13.17 -2.93
CA GLY A 256 21.16 -11.81 -2.84
C GLY A 256 20.37 -10.79 -3.64
N THR A 257 19.18 -11.11 -4.13
CA THR A 257 18.31 -10.16 -4.82
C THR A 257 17.87 -9.05 -3.84
N GLN A 258 17.99 -7.81 -4.29
CA GLN A 258 17.68 -6.60 -3.54
C GLN A 258 16.75 -5.72 -4.37
N THR A 259 15.74 -5.10 -3.74
CA THR A 259 14.79 -4.24 -4.46
C THR A 259 14.44 -2.99 -3.69
N GLU A 260 14.11 -1.93 -4.43
CA GLU A 260 13.29 -0.80 -4.02
C GLU A 260 12.06 -0.77 -4.92
N GLU A 261 10.89 -0.67 -4.31
CA GLU A 261 9.60 -0.75 -4.99
C GLU A 261 8.70 0.37 -4.54
N VAL A 262 7.94 0.95 -5.47
CA VAL A 262 6.93 1.99 -5.17
C VAL A 262 5.76 1.91 -6.14
N GLY A 263 4.57 2.18 -5.64
CA GLY A 263 3.36 2.17 -6.44
C GLY A 263 2.09 2.37 -5.62
N TRP A 264 1.00 1.83 -6.13
CA TRP A 264 -0.25 1.71 -5.39
C TRP A 264 -0.67 0.24 -5.26
N VAL A 265 -1.37 -0.07 -4.17
CA VAL A 265 -1.85 -1.42 -3.88
C VAL A 265 -3.22 -1.40 -3.24
N VAL A 266 -4.13 -2.26 -3.69
CA VAL A 266 -5.34 -2.64 -2.95
C VAL A 266 -5.01 -3.93 -2.19
N TYR A 267 -4.91 -3.83 -0.86
CA TYR A 267 -4.54 -4.95 0.01
C TYR A 267 -5.36 -4.91 1.32
N PRO A 268 -6.60 -5.41 1.31
CA PRO A 268 -7.50 -5.26 2.46
C PRO A 268 -6.92 -5.77 3.78
N ALA A 269 -6.23 -6.92 3.79
CA ALA A 269 -5.63 -7.46 5.00
C ALA A 269 -4.56 -6.53 5.62
N MET A 270 -3.79 -5.81 4.79
CA MET A 270 -2.73 -4.90 5.22
C MET A 270 -3.28 -3.59 5.78
N PHE A 271 -4.42 -3.12 5.27
CA PHE A 271 -4.97 -1.79 5.57
C PHE A 271 -6.31 -1.85 6.32
N GLY A 272 -6.46 -2.84 7.22
CA GLY A 272 -7.61 -2.91 8.15
C GLY A 272 -8.95 -3.15 7.45
N GLY A 273 -8.97 -3.82 6.31
CA GLY A 273 -10.16 -4.11 5.52
C GLY A 273 -10.48 -3.04 4.46
N SER A 274 -9.64 -2.03 4.27
CA SER A 274 -9.83 -1.02 3.22
C SER A 274 -9.82 -1.68 1.84
N GLU A 275 -10.84 -1.39 1.03
CA GLU A 275 -10.97 -1.84 -0.36
C GLU A 275 -10.43 -0.81 -1.36
N GLN A 276 -9.81 0.26 -0.88
CA GLN A 276 -9.22 1.31 -1.71
C GLN A 276 -7.75 1.04 -2.01
N ALA A 277 -7.24 1.62 -3.09
CA ALA A 277 -5.81 1.62 -3.36
C ALA A 277 -5.08 2.59 -2.43
N HIS A 278 -3.96 2.12 -1.89
CA HIS A 278 -3.06 2.84 -1.00
C HIS A 278 -1.72 3.07 -1.68
N PHE A 279 -1.11 4.22 -1.45
CA PHE A 279 0.30 4.43 -1.82
C PHE A 279 1.18 3.53 -0.97
N PHE A 280 2.12 2.82 -1.60
CA PHE A 280 3.02 1.95 -0.88
C PHE A 280 4.45 2.04 -1.39
N ILE A 281 5.37 1.67 -0.50
CA ILE A 281 6.74 1.29 -0.80
C ILE A 281 7.03 -0.09 -0.23
N PHE A 282 7.93 -0.81 -0.87
CA PHE A 282 8.45 -2.07 -0.37
C PHE A 282 9.94 -2.17 -0.69
N SER A 283 10.70 -2.89 0.14
CA SER A 283 12.10 -3.18 -0.15
C SER A 283 12.53 -4.46 0.53
N THR A 284 13.37 -5.22 -0.16
CA THR A 284 14.07 -6.38 0.39
C THR A 284 15.57 -6.27 0.15
N ALA A 285 16.36 -6.91 1.02
CA ALA A 285 17.80 -7.01 0.86
C ALA A 285 18.29 -8.46 0.64
N ASP A 286 17.39 -9.46 0.65
CA ASP A 286 17.68 -10.88 0.75
C ASP A 286 16.66 -11.76 0.02
N ASP A 287 16.24 -11.36 -1.18
CA ASP A 287 15.35 -12.12 -2.05
C ASP A 287 13.98 -12.42 -1.38
N TYR A 288 13.41 -11.40 -0.76
CA TYR A 288 12.12 -11.48 -0.07
C TYR A 288 12.07 -12.45 1.12
N ALA A 289 13.22 -12.96 1.60
CA ALA A 289 13.27 -13.71 2.86
C ALA A 289 12.86 -12.80 4.03
N THR A 290 13.31 -11.54 3.97
CA THR A 290 12.77 -10.43 4.76
C THR A 290 12.36 -9.28 3.86
N GLY A 291 11.54 -8.37 4.37
CA GLY A 291 11.08 -7.20 3.64
C GLY A 291 10.23 -6.31 4.51
N CYS A 292 9.76 -5.20 3.95
CA CYS A 292 8.93 -4.28 4.72
C CYS A 292 8.00 -3.48 3.80
N TRP A 293 6.73 -3.50 4.13
CA TRP A 293 5.74 -2.60 3.54
C TRP A 293 5.80 -1.25 4.22
N ASN A 294 5.89 -0.19 3.44
CA ASN A 294 6.00 1.18 3.94
C ASN A 294 7.19 1.31 4.91
N ASN A 295 6.98 1.88 6.09
CA ASN A 295 7.98 1.88 7.15
C ASN A 295 7.55 1.06 8.38
N THR A 296 6.73 0.02 8.20
CA THR A 296 6.14 -0.76 9.29
C THR A 296 7.17 -1.52 10.13
N CYS A 297 8.29 -1.93 9.55
CA CYS A 297 9.41 -2.58 10.26
C CYS A 297 10.57 -1.61 10.61
N GLY A 298 10.51 -0.35 10.16
CA GLY A 298 11.53 0.65 10.47
C GLY A 298 12.79 0.53 9.62
N ASP A 299 12.64 0.31 8.34
CA ASP A 299 13.73 0.26 7.36
C ASP A 299 13.81 1.48 6.43
N PHE A 300 12.84 2.36 6.50
CA PHE A 300 12.75 3.60 5.73
C PHE A 300 12.83 4.83 6.65
N VAL A 301 13.58 5.83 6.28
CA VAL A 301 13.64 7.14 6.95
C VAL A 301 12.77 8.12 6.19
N GLN A 302 11.62 8.48 6.76
CA GLN A 302 10.75 9.52 6.21
C GLN A 302 11.27 10.89 6.62
N VAL A 303 11.27 11.86 5.69
CA VAL A 303 11.66 13.25 5.96
C VAL A 303 10.51 14.23 5.66
N ALA A 304 9.54 13.85 4.83
CA ALA A 304 8.36 14.66 4.58
C ALA A 304 7.38 14.58 5.76
N ASP A 305 6.72 15.69 6.01
CA ASP A 305 5.76 15.89 7.11
C ASP A 305 4.32 15.45 6.77
N SER A 306 4.11 14.95 5.56
CA SER A 306 2.80 14.52 5.05
C SER A 306 2.55 13.02 5.29
N GLY A 307 1.31 12.67 5.61
CA GLY A 307 0.86 11.28 5.78
C GLY A 307 0.67 10.58 4.44
N LEU A 308 1.75 10.27 3.73
CA LEU A 308 1.72 9.64 2.40
C LEU A 308 1.79 8.11 2.47
N LEU A 309 2.79 7.55 3.18
CA LEU A 309 3.02 6.11 3.20
C LEU A 309 1.82 5.37 3.79
N GLY A 310 1.23 4.46 3.00
CA GLY A 310 0.06 3.69 3.38
C GLY A 310 -1.27 4.46 3.31
N ASN A 311 -1.28 5.72 2.84
CA ASN A 311 -2.51 6.48 2.67
C ASN A 311 -3.22 6.13 1.36
N THR A 312 -4.54 6.32 1.34
CA THR A 312 -5.34 6.25 0.11
C THR A 312 -5.17 7.52 -0.72
N PHE A 313 -5.63 7.50 -1.95
CA PHE A 313 -5.69 8.67 -2.80
C PHE A 313 -7.05 9.36 -2.65
N SER A 314 -7.08 10.68 -2.80
CA SER A 314 -8.34 11.44 -2.75
C SER A 314 -9.25 11.13 -3.94
N ASN A 315 -8.67 10.72 -5.06
CA ASN A 315 -9.39 10.44 -6.29
C ASN A 315 -8.77 9.25 -7.03
N TYR A 316 -9.62 8.51 -7.72
CA TYR A 316 -9.26 7.37 -8.56
C TYR A 316 -9.75 7.60 -9.99
N SER A 317 -9.01 7.05 -10.96
CA SER A 317 -9.41 7.04 -12.36
C SER A 317 -10.67 6.24 -12.56
N THR A 318 -11.48 6.64 -13.55
CA THR A 318 -12.73 5.96 -13.90
C THR A 318 -12.80 5.71 -15.40
N ASN A 319 -13.47 4.63 -15.79
CA ASN A 319 -13.69 4.32 -17.20
C ASN A 319 -14.45 5.46 -17.88
N ASP A 320 -13.97 5.89 -19.04
CA ASP A 320 -14.49 7.04 -19.81
C ASP A 320 -14.55 8.36 -19.03
N GLY A 321 -13.89 8.41 -17.87
CA GLY A 321 -13.94 9.55 -16.97
C GLY A 321 -12.57 10.18 -16.72
N THR A 322 -12.52 10.93 -15.62
CA THR A 322 -11.30 11.61 -15.19
C THR A 322 -10.21 10.60 -14.87
N GLN A 323 -9.01 10.90 -15.34
CA GLN A 323 -7.83 10.10 -15.04
C GLN A 323 -6.96 10.82 -14.02
N TYR A 324 -6.44 10.06 -13.06
CA TYR A 324 -5.54 10.53 -12.01
C TYR A 324 -4.23 9.73 -12.05
N GLU A 325 -3.14 10.40 -11.77
CA GLU A 325 -1.82 9.79 -11.71
C GLU A 325 -0.94 10.50 -10.68
N PHE A 326 0.07 9.81 -10.20
CA PHE A 326 1.18 10.41 -9.46
C PHE A 326 2.51 10.05 -10.12
N SER A 327 3.54 10.89 -9.92
CA SER A 327 4.90 10.52 -10.28
C SER A 327 5.63 10.00 -9.05
N ALA A 328 6.30 8.86 -9.22
CA ALA A 328 7.27 8.34 -8.27
C ALA A 328 8.65 8.28 -8.93
N GLU A 329 9.70 8.52 -8.14
CA GLU A 329 11.07 8.44 -8.58
C GLU A 329 11.92 7.86 -7.44
N TYR A 330 12.71 6.82 -7.70
CA TYR A 330 13.82 6.49 -6.84
C TYR A 330 15.12 7.07 -7.40
N TYR A 331 15.98 7.57 -6.48
CA TYR A 331 17.30 8.03 -6.83
C TYR A 331 18.34 7.63 -5.78
N LEU A 332 19.32 6.82 -6.16
CA LEU A 332 20.45 6.48 -5.32
C LEU A 332 21.41 7.67 -5.26
N TYR A 333 21.28 8.47 -4.21
CA TYR A 333 22.08 9.66 -4.00
C TYR A 333 22.85 9.57 -2.67
N GLN A 334 24.17 9.77 -2.74
CA GLN A 334 25.09 9.67 -1.59
C GLN A 334 24.90 8.38 -0.78
N GLY A 335 24.67 7.26 -1.49
CA GLY A 335 24.54 5.94 -0.89
C GLY A 335 23.18 5.63 -0.25
N ASN A 336 22.17 6.47 -0.43
CA ASN A 336 20.80 6.25 0.05
C ASN A 336 19.83 6.27 -1.12
N TRP A 337 18.83 5.36 -1.11
CA TRP A 337 17.76 5.33 -2.11
C TRP A 337 16.65 6.28 -1.75
N TRP A 338 16.71 7.48 -2.30
CA TRP A 338 15.74 8.54 -2.09
C TRP A 338 14.48 8.32 -2.90
N LEU A 339 13.33 8.45 -2.26
CA LEU A 339 12.01 8.42 -2.87
C LEU A 339 11.50 9.84 -3.09
N GLY A 340 11.19 10.15 -4.34
CA GLY A 340 10.45 11.34 -4.75
C GLY A 340 8.99 11.00 -5.06
N TYR A 341 8.07 11.85 -4.62
CA TYR A 341 6.63 11.75 -4.93
C TYR A 341 6.12 13.10 -5.39
N ASN A 342 5.55 13.17 -6.58
CA ASN A 342 5.01 14.41 -7.17
C ASN A 342 5.95 15.62 -7.11
N GLY A 343 7.26 15.37 -7.17
CA GLY A 343 8.31 16.40 -7.15
C GLY A 343 8.75 16.86 -5.76
N THR A 344 8.50 16.07 -4.74
CA THR A 344 8.98 16.30 -3.37
C THR A 344 9.68 15.06 -2.87
N TRP A 345 10.85 15.21 -2.22
CA TRP A 345 11.52 14.10 -1.56
C TRP A 345 10.77 13.68 -0.30
N VAL A 346 10.36 12.41 -0.24
CA VAL A 346 9.57 11.84 0.87
C VAL A 346 10.47 11.27 1.96
N GLY A 347 11.57 10.62 1.56
CA GLY A 347 12.46 9.94 2.47
C GLY A 347 13.39 9.00 1.71
N TYR A 348 14.06 8.10 2.43
CA TYR A 348 15.05 7.20 1.82
C TYR A 348 15.21 5.87 2.54
N TYR A 349 15.62 4.84 1.81
CA TYR A 349 16.23 3.64 2.37
C TYR A 349 17.74 3.88 2.58
N PRO A 350 18.26 3.70 3.81
CA PRO A 350 19.71 3.81 4.06
C PRO A 350 20.48 2.74 3.30
N GLY A 351 21.59 3.11 2.67
CA GLY A 351 22.40 2.14 1.91
C GLY A 351 22.97 1.02 2.77
N SER A 352 23.10 1.20 4.09
CA SER A 352 23.48 0.16 5.03
C SER A 352 22.48 -1.01 5.09
N LYS A 353 21.22 -0.80 4.70
CA LYS A 353 20.19 -1.85 4.53
C LYS A 353 20.67 -2.99 3.62
N TYR A 354 21.42 -2.67 2.60
CA TYR A 354 21.82 -3.62 1.56
C TYR A 354 23.13 -4.36 1.89
N HIS A 355 23.72 -4.14 3.08
CA HIS A 355 24.90 -4.86 3.59
C HIS A 355 26.08 -4.92 2.61
N GLY A 356 26.28 -3.87 1.80
CA GLY A 356 27.30 -3.83 0.76
C GLY A 356 26.96 -4.63 -0.51
N GLY A 357 25.74 -5.14 -0.60
CA GLY A 357 25.21 -5.81 -1.80
C GLY A 357 25.07 -4.88 -3.01
N GLN A 358 24.39 -5.35 -4.04
CA GLN A 358 24.36 -4.67 -5.34
C GLN A 358 23.69 -3.30 -5.24
N ASN A 359 22.54 -3.20 -4.56
CA ASN A 359 21.79 -1.94 -4.47
C ASN A 359 22.43 -0.91 -3.53
N SER A 360 23.50 -1.26 -2.81
CA SER A 360 24.35 -0.24 -2.17
C SER A 360 25.17 0.59 -3.18
N LYS A 361 25.20 0.21 -4.46
CA LYS A 361 26.00 0.84 -5.51
C LYS A 361 25.18 1.29 -6.71
N TYR A 362 24.29 0.46 -7.20
CA TYR A 362 23.33 0.68 -8.29
C TYR A 362 22.42 -0.53 -8.45
N ALA A 363 21.23 -0.35 -9.02
CA ALA A 363 20.40 -1.45 -9.50
C ALA A 363 20.84 -1.88 -10.91
N GLN A 364 20.50 -3.11 -11.29
CA GLN A 364 20.90 -3.72 -12.58
C GLN A 364 19.73 -3.90 -13.54
N ILE A 365 18.51 -3.82 -13.01
CA ILE A 365 17.28 -3.96 -13.77
C ILE A 365 16.32 -2.88 -13.27
N ILE A 366 15.59 -2.28 -14.21
CA ILE A 366 14.42 -1.46 -13.93
C ILE A 366 13.21 -2.15 -14.54
N GLU A 367 12.12 -2.24 -13.76
CA GLU A 367 10.86 -2.86 -14.17
C GLU A 367 9.66 -1.98 -13.81
N PHE A 368 8.60 -2.06 -14.63
CA PHE A 368 7.35 -1.34 -14.45
C PHE A 368 6.18 -2.26 -14.80
N GLY A 369 5.16 -2.33 -13.96
CA GLY A 369 4.01 -3.18 -14.29
C GLY A 369 3.11 -3.50 -13.12
N THR A 370 2.33 -4.57 -13.29
CA THR A 370 1.31 -5.01 -12.35
C THR A 370 1.65 -6.35 -11.71
N GLU A 371 1.12 -6.55 -10.50
CA GLU A 371 1.21 -7.79 -9.77
C GLU A 371 -0.13 -8.06 -9.05
N GLY A 372 -0.75 -9.19 -9.35
CA GLY A 372 -1.94 -9.67 -8.68
C GLY A 372 -1.65 -10.95 -7.89
N VAL A 373 -2.17 -11.04 -6.66
CA VAL A 373 -1.98 -12.21 -5.81
C VAL A 373 -3.32 -12.81 -5.42
N GLY A 374 -3.38 -14.12 -5.55
CA GLY A 374 -4.54 -14.91 -5.20
C GLY A 374 -4.18 -16.37 -4.92
N THR A 375 -5.15 -17.15 -4.46
CA THR A 375 -4.99 -18.61 -4.22
C THR A 375 -5.55 -19.44 -5.37
N THR A 376 -6.80 -19.19 -5.75
CA THR A 376 -7.51 -19.88 -6.83
C THR A 376 -8.17 -18.92 -7.83
N ILE A 377 -8.29 -17.68 -7.43
CA ILE A 377 -8.82 -16.56 -8.21
C ILE A 377 -7.89 -15.38 -8.00
N TRP A 378 -7.57 -14.68 -9.07
CA TRP A 378 -6.71 -13.50 -9.04
C TRP A 378 -7.53 -12.23 -9.25
N PRO A 379 -7.21 -11.14 -8.53
CA PRO A 379 -7.96 -9.88 -8.61
C PRO A 379 -7.81 -9.22 -9.98
N PRO A 380 -8.72 -8.30 -10.34
CA PRO A 380 -8.49 -7.39 -11.47
C PRO A 380 -7.25 -6.52 -11.25
N GLU A 381 -6.56 -6.15 -12.34
CA GLU A 381 -5.44 -5.23 -12.34
C GLU A 381 -5.79 -3.92 -13.05
N GLY A 382 -5.30 -2.79 -12.50
CA GLY A 382 -5.59 -1.47 -13.03
C GLY A 382 -7.11 -1.17 -12.98
N SER A 383 -7.70 -0.89 -14.13
CA SER A 383 -9.14 -0.72 -14.29
C SER A 383 -9.94 -2.02 -14.30
N GLY A 384 -9.27 -3.18 -14.35
CA GLY A 384 -9.87 -4.48 -14.65
C GLY A 384 -10.08 -4.75 -16.14
N ASN A 385 -9.88 -3.79 -17.01
CA ASN A 385 -9.93 -3.98 -18.46
C ASN A 385 -8.59 -4.47 -19.00
N TRP A 386 -8.63 -5.14 -20.15
CA TRP A 386 -7.43 -5.52 -20.89
C TRP A 386 -6.63 -4.28 -21.33
N SER A 387 -5.32 -4.34 -21.28
CA SER A 387 -4.42 -3.24 -21.69
C SER A 387 -4.70 -2.72 -23.11
N SER A 388 -5.22 -3.57 -24.01
CA SER A 388 -5.56 -3.21 -25.39
C SER A 388 -6.71 -2.22 -25.51
N THR A 389 -7.48 -1.98 -24.43
CA THR A 389 -8.57 -0.98 -24.45
C THR A 389 -8.07 0.46 -24.43
N GLY A 390 -6.82 0.68 -24.00
CA GLY A 390 -6.12 1.97 -24.13
C GLY A 390 -6.63 3.07 -23.21
N TRP A 391 -6.42 4.32 -23.65
CA TRP A 391 -6.71 5.52 -22.88
C TRP A 391 -8.14 5.56 -22.33
N THR A 392 -8.30 6.00 -21.08
CA THR A 392 -9.50 6.06 -20.24
C THR A 392 -10.10 4.72 -19.85
N HIS A 393 -9.64 3.61 -20.42
CA HIS A 393 -10.15 2.27 -20.11
C HIS A 393 -9.12 1.36 -19.45
N ALA A 394 -7.88 1.35 -19.93
CA ALA A 394 -6.79 0.60 -19.31
C ALA A 394 -5.97 1.51 -18.41
N ALA A 395 -5.38 0.92 -17.35
CA ALA A 395 -4.34 1.60 -16.60
C ALA A 395 -3.09 1.81 -17.48
N TYR A 396 -2.24 2.73 -17.09
CA TYR A 396 -1.00 3.01 -17.79
C TYR A 396 0.11 3.46 -16.85
N GLN A 397 1.34 3.32 -17.34
CA GLN A 397 2.50 4.02 -16.80
C GLN A 397 3.16 4.80 -17.93
N ARG A 398 3.65 6.01 -17.64
CA ARG A 398 4.24 6.92 -18.61
C ARG A 398 5.42 7.72 -18.05
N ASN A 399 6.12 8.48 -18.88
CA ASN A 399 7.35 9.18 -18.49
C ASN A 399 8.41 8.25 -17.91
N LEU A 400 8.58 7.08 -18.53
CA LEU A 400 9.46 6.03 -18.08
C LEU A 400 10.90 6.34 -18.46
N TYR A 401 11.76 6.60 -17.47
CA TYR A 401 13.16 6.83 -17.65
C TYR A 401 14.00 6.24 -16.52
N TYR A 402 15.24 5.94 -16.80
CA TYR A 402 16.23 5.55 -15.80
C TYR A 402 17.31 6.62 -15.64
N ILE A 403 17.93 6.65 -14.48
CA ILE A 403 19.10 7.46 -14.16
C ILE A 403 20.32 6.55 -14.27
N ALA A 404 21.18 6.79 -15.27
CA ALA A 404 22.41 6.02 -15.45
C ALA A 404 23.38 6.23 -14.28
N THR A 405 24.35 5.34 -14.14
CA THR A 405 25.41 5.45 -13.10
C THR A 405 26.28 6.71 -13.23
N THR A 406 26.17 7.43 -14.33
CA THR A 406 26.75 8.77 -14.54
C THR A 406 25.93 9.92 -13.96
N GLY A 407 24.70 9.63 -13.46
CA GLY A 407 23.73 10.63 -13.00
C GLY A 407 22.90 11.26 -14.14
N THR A 408 23.09 10.82 -15.40
CA THR A 408 22.32 11.31 -16.54
C THR A 408 21.08 10.46 -16.74
N SER A 409 19.93 11.10 -16.97
CA SER A 409 18.67 10.39 -17.26
C SER A 409 18.53 10.08 -18.74
N TYR A 410 17.98 8.91 -19.03
CA TYR A 410 17.66 8.43 -20.37
C TYR A 410 16.27 7.81 -20.41
N TRP A 411 15.57 8.02 -21.53
CA TRP A 411 14.32 7.29 -21.77
C TRP A 411 14.58 5.79 -21.83
N ASP A 412 13.72 5.01 -21.17
CA ASP A 412 13.81 3.56 -21.16
C ASP A 412 13.65 2.94 -22.55
N SER A 413 14.36 1.83 -22.77
CA SER A 413 14.22 0.93 -23.91
C SER A 413 13.66 -0.40 -23.43
N LEU A 414 12.36 -0.43 -23.16
CA LEU A 414 11.68 -1.50 -22.44
C LEU A 414 11.37 -2.71 -23.32
N THR A 415 11.53 -3.88 -22.74
CA THR A 415 11.02 -5.14 -23.25
C THR A 415 9.80 -5.54 -22.45
N LYS A 416 8.74 -6.02 -23.13
CA LYS A 416 7.52 -6.52 -22.49
C LYS A 416 7.66 -7.97 -22.10
N ASP A 417 7.17 -8.34 -20.89
CA ASP A 417 6.92 -9.72 -20.48
C ASP A 417 5.51 -9.86 -19.86
N GLN A 418 4.87 -10.96 -20.18
CA GLN A 418 3.51 -11.28 -19.76
C GLN A 418 3.46 -12.77 -19.35
N PRO A 419 4.02 -13.13 -18.19
CA PRO A 419 4.04 -14.53 -17.76
C PRO A 419 2.64 -15.10 -17.49
N SER A 420 1.66 -14.23 -17.28
CA SER A 420 0.25 -14.61 -17.01
C SER A 420 -0.72 -13.93 -17.98
N PRO A 421 -0.61 -14.17 -19.32
CA PRO A 421 -1.37 -13.40 -20.33
C PRO A 421 -2.87 -13.69 -20.33
N ALA A 422 -3.30 -14.77 -19.67
CA ALA A 422 -4.73 -15.07 -19.48
C ALA A 422 -5.36 -14.19 -18.39
N CYS A 423 -4.53 -13.57 -17.50
CA CYS A 423 -4.96 -12.67 -16.45
C CYS A 423 -4.74 -11.21 -16.79
N TYR A 424 -3.49 -10.90 -17.18
CA TYR A 424 -2.97 -9.54 -17.29
C TYR A 424 -2.14 -9.38 -18.55
N THR A 425 -2.24 -8.21 -19.15
CA THR A 425 -1.54 -7.89 -20.40
C THR A 425 -0.91 -6.51 -20.38
N ILE A 426 0.11 -6.34 -21.22
CA ILE A 426 0.74 -5.07 -21.56
C ILE A 426 0.50 -4.77 -23.02
N THR A 427 0.08 -3.54 -23.34
CA THR A 427 0.02 -3.01 -24.71
C THR A 427 1.02 -1.87 -24.84
N GLY A 428 1.98 -2.01 -25.74
CA GLY A 428 3.20 -1.19 -25.83
C GLY A 428 4.43 -2.07 -25.58
N PRO A 429 5.58 -1.51 -25.15
CA PRO A 429 5.82 -0.08 -24.87
C PRO A 429 5.79 0.81 -26.12
N TYR A 430 5.39 2.06 -25.95
CA TYR A 430 5.27 3.07 -26.97
C TYR A 430 6.21 4.25 -26.73
N THR A 431 6.44 5.02 -27.81
CA THR A 431 7.14 6.29 -27.77
C THR A 431 6.25 7.39 -28.33
N SER A 432 6.16 8.50 -27.60
CA SER A 432 5.50 9.73 -28.02
C SER A 432 6.47 10.90 -27.92
N THR A 433 6.25 11.93 -28.73
CA THR A 433 6.99 13.20 -28.66
C THR A 433 6.36 14.18 -27.66
N GLY A 434 5.16 13.89 -27.16
CA GLY A 434 4.42 14.72 -26.21
C GLY A 434 4.59 14.27 -24.76
N ALA A 435 3.63 14.70 -23.93
CA ALA A 435 3.62 14.46 -22.47
C ALA A 435 3.64 12.96 -22.05
N TRP A 436 3.36 12.06 -22.99
CA TRP A 436 3.41 10.62 -22.73
C TRP A 436 4.84 10.04 -22.78
N SER A 437 5.70 10.57 -23.57
CA SER A 437 7.11 10.17 -23.74
C SER A 437 7.30 8.67 -23.98
N ARG A 438 7.80 7.91 -23.02
CA ARG A 438 7.78 6.45 -22.97
C ARG A 438 6.60 6.00 -22.12
N TYR A 439 5.79 5.06 -22.63
CA TYR A 439 4.59 4.61 -21.93
C TYR A 439 4.11 3.24 -22.40
N PHE A 440 3.29 2.62 -21.59
CA PHE A 440 2.51 1.42 -21.94
C PHE A 440 1.16 1.44 -21.23
N TYR A 441 0.23 0.63 -21.72
CA TYR A 441 -1.02 0.30 -21.03
C TYR A 441 -0.90 -1.06 -20.37
N GLU A 442 -1.52 -1.21 -19.21
CA GLU A 442 -1.51 -2.42 -18.40
C GLU A 442 -2.89 -2.73 -17.84
N GLY A 443 -3.13 -4.00 -17.47
CA GLY A 443 -4.34 -4.42 -16.81
C GLY A 443 -4.88 -5.75 -17.31
N GLY A 444 -6.00 -6.13 -16.74
CA GLY A 444 -6.76 -7.32 -17.07
C GLY A 444 -7.73 -7.71 -15.96
N PRO A 445 -8.73 -8.56 -16.27
CA PRO A 445 -9.81 -8.86 -15.34
C PRO A 445 -9.43 -9.83 -14.21
N GLY A 446 -8.23 -10.45 -14.26
CA GLY A 446 -7.92 -11.55 -13.38
C GLY A 446 -8.86 -12.75 -13.61
N GLY A 447 -9.28 -13.39 -12.52
CA GLY A 447 -10.27 -14.48 -12.55
C GLY A 447 -9.70 -15.85 -12.29
N THR A 448 -10.51 -16.88 -12.54
CA THR A 448 -10.12 -18.30 -12.45
C THR A 448 -9.44 -18.75 -13.74
N GLY A 449 -8.45 -19.60 -13.65
CA GLY A 449 -7.78 -20.15 -14.84
C GLY A 449 -6.71 -19.25 -15.43
N CYS A 450 -6.37 -18.22 -14.69
CA CYS A 450 -5.13 -17.52 -14.93
C CYS A 450 -3.91 -18.45 -14.67
#